data_49404636042a39c4e0a6b7ac6888bbb7
#
_entry.id   49404636042a39c4e0a6b7ac6888bbb7
#
_cell.length_a   1.000
_cell.length_b   1.000
_cell.length_c   1.000
_cell.angle_alpha   90.00
_cell.angle_beta   90.00
_cell.angle_gamma   90.00
#
_symmetry.space_group_name_H-M   'P 1'
#
loop_
_entity.id
_entity.type
_entity.pdbx_description
1 polymer ?
#
loop_
_entity_poly.entity_id
_entity_poly.type
_entity_poly.pdbx_seq_one_letter_code
_entity_poly.pdbx_strand_id
1 'polypeptide(L)'
;MNVWKRIAVLGFSLLPSLASAASADVHLEHANIDVGNVQSLQRGAQLFHNYCLSCHSAQYMRYSRMAEDLNLPPDLVVDNLMFAGEKVGETMTVAMPAADAANWFGKAPPDLTLTARQRGVDWLYTYLKSFYVDPSKPLGVNNLVF
;
A
#
# COMPACT_ATOMS: atom_id res chain seq x y z
N MET A 1 7.69 14.13 -74.57
CA MET A 1 6.35 14.27 -74.00
C MET A 1 6.47 13.76 -72.54
N ASN A 2 6.77 14.70 -71.62
CA ASN A 2 7.21 14.38 -70.25
C ASN A 2 6.03 14.40 -69.29
N VAL A 3 5.69 13.23 -68.77
CA VAL A 3 4.69 13.08 -67.74
C VAL A 3 5.42 13.04 -66.40
N TRP A 4 5.58 14.19 -65.77
CA TRP A 4 6.06 14.26 -64.38
C TRP A 4 4.85 14.11 -63.45
N LYS A 5 4.79 12.93 -62.86
CA LYS A 5 3.81 12.56 -61.81
C LYS A 5 4.02 13.43 -60.58
N ARG A 6 2.99 14.17 -60.22
CA ARG A 6 2.91 14.87 -58.93
C ARG A 6 2.71 13.83 -57.85
N ILE A 7 3.75 13.56 -57.07
CA ILE A 7 3.60 12.80 -55.80
C ILE A 7 3.21 13.81 -54.73
N ALA A 8 1.93 13.77 -54.36
CA ALA A 8 1.43 14.47 -53.17
C ALA A 8 1.89 13.67 -51.95
N VAL A 9 2.88 14.17 -51.22
CA VAL A 9 3.27 13.64 -49.91
C VAL A 9 2.26 14.16 -48.90
N LEU A 10 1.30 13.31 -48.53
CA LEU A 10 0.43 13.51 -47.37
C LEU A 10 1.31 13.33 -46.12
N GLY A 11 1.78 14.44 -45.54
CA GLY A 11 2.40 14.48 -44.25
C GLY A 11 1.38 14.17 -43.15
N PHE A 12 1.33 12.94 -42.72
CA PHE A 12 0.55 12.54 -41.55
C PHE A 12 1.31 13.01 -40.33
N SER A 13 0.97 14.20 -39.82
CA SER A 13 1.51 14.72 -38.58
C SER A 13 0.93 13.92 -37.40
N LEU A 14 1.68 12.93 -36.93
CA LEU A 14 1.51 12.27 -35.64
C LEU A 14 1.81 13.31 -34.54
N LEU A 15 0.80 14.06 -34.12
CA LEU A 15 0.87 14.79 -32.85
C LEU A 15 0.76 13.75 -31.72
N PRO A 16 1.79 13.61 -30.86
CA PRO A 16 1.62 12.84 -29.65
C PRO A 16 0.61 13.58 -28.76
N SER A 17 -0.60 13.01 -28.62
CA SER A 17 -1.52 13.43 -27.60
C SER A 17 -0.85 13.12 -26.25
N LEU A 18 -0.30 14.13 -25.60
CA LEU A 18 0.04 14.08 -24.18
C LEU A 18 -1.27 13.88 -23.42
N ALA A 19 -1.63 12.62 -23.21
CA ALA A 19 -2.65 12.26 -22.24
C ALA A 19 -2.06 12.65 -20.86
N SER A 20 -2.35 13.90 -20.44
CA SER A 20 -2.19 14.31 -19.05
C SER A 20 -3.16 13.43 -18.27
N ALA A 21 -2.64 12.37 -17.62
CA ALA A 21 -3.36 11.71 -16.56
C ALA A 21 -3.53 12.77 -15.46
N ALA A 22 -4.67 13.48 -15.47
CA ALA A 22 -5.07 14.33 -14.37
C ALA A 22 -5.30 13.39 -13.19
N SER A 23 -4.28 13.20 -12.36
CA SER A 23 -4.49 12.77 -10.99
C SER A 23 -5.41 13.84 -10.38
N ALA A 24 -6.63 13.46 -10.03
CA ALA A 24 -7.48 14.33 -9.25
C ALA A 24 -6.65 14.78 -8.05
N ASP A 25 -6.53 16.11 -7.88
CA ASP A 25 -5.78 16.70 -6.77
C ASP A 25 -6.60 16.48 -5.50
N VAL A 26 -6.48 15.26 -4.95
CA VAL A 26 -7.19 14.88 -3.73
C VAL A 26 -6.48 15.56 -2.58
N HIS A 27 -7.20 16.41 -1.86
CA HIS A 27 -6.68 17.04 -0.65
C HIS A 27 -6.33 15.96 0.39
N LEU A 28 -5.05 15.87 0.75
CA LEU A 28 -4.58 14.94 1.78
C LEU A 28 -4.75 15.57 3.16
N GLU A 29 -5.34 14.82 4.08
CA GLU A 29 -5.43 15.19 5.47
C GLU A 29 -4.07 15.00 6.17
N HIS A 30 -3.71 15.92 7.05
CA HIS A 30 -2.45 15.81 7.79
C HIS A 30 -2.55 14.80 8.92
N ALA A 31 -1.64 13.81 8.92
CA ALA A 31 -1.66 12.68 9.86
C ALA A 31 -1.20 13.04 11.28
N ASN A 32 -0.56 14.20 11.49
CA ASN A 32 -0.06 14.66 12.79
C ASN A 32 0.75 13.61 13.56
N ILE A 33 1.63 12.87 12.86
CA ILE A 33 2.44 11.83 13.49
C ILE A 33 3.51 12.43 14.39
N ASP A 34 3.75 11.75 15.53
CA ASP A 34 4.88 12.02 16.42
C ASP A 34 5.65 10.71 16.65
N VAL A 35 6.80 10.59 15.99
CA VAL A 35 7.68 9.42 16.10
C VAL A 35 8.39 9.32 17.46
N GLY A 36 8.37 10.38 18.27
CA GLY A 36 8.85 10.38 19.64
C GLY A 36 7.84 9.84 20.65
N ASN A 37 6.58 9.73 20.28
CA ASN A 37 5.51 9.22 21.14
C ASN A 37 5.45 7.68 21.07
N VAL A 38 6.37 7.03 21.80
CA VAL A 38 6.52 5.57 21.80
C VAL A 38 5.21 4.85 22.16
N GLN A 39 4.44 5.35 23.13
CA GLN A 39 3.16 4.75 23.51
C GLN A 39 2.14 4.79 22.36
N SER A 40 2.12 5.85 21.59
CA SER A 40 1.27 5.92 20.40
C SER A 40 1.73 4.93 19.32
N LEU A 41 3.04 4.78 19.13
CA LEU A 41 3.60 3.82 18.18
C LEU A 41 3.33 2.38 18.61
N GLN A 42 3.41 2.06 19.91
CA GLN A 42 3.05 0.74 20.45
C GLN A 42 1.58 0.39 20.17
N ARG A 43 0.65 1.34 20.39
CA ARG A 43 -0.77 1.15 20.01
C ARG A 43 -0.94 0.96 18.50
N GLY A 44 -0.19 1.72 17.70
CA GLY A 44 -0.17 1.57 16.25
C GLY A 44 0.31 0.20 15.80
N ALA A 45 1.37 -0.32 16.42
CA ALA A 45 1.86 -1.67 16.17
C ALA A 45 0.81 -2.73 16.52
N GLN A 46 0.15 -2.60 17.67
CA GLN A 46 -0.94 -3.50 18.08
C GLN A 46 -2.09 -3.48 17.05
N LEU A 47 -2.51 -2.30 16.60
CA LEU A 47 -3.56 -2.18 15.59
C LEU A 47 -3.14 -2.79 14.25
N PHE A 48 -1.89 -2.58 13.82
CA PHE A 48 -1.36 -3.17 12.60
C PHE A 48 -1.37 -4.70 12.65
N HIS A 49 -0.92 -5.30 13.75
CA HIS A 49 -0.91 -6.75 13.93
C HIS A 49 -2.31 -7.33 13.98
N ASN A 50 -3.24 -6.68 14.66
CA ASN A 50 -4.61 -7.18 14.82
C ASN A 50 -5.47 -7.02 13.56
N TYR A 51 -5.26 -5.98 12.75
CA TYR A 51 -6.18 -5.63 11.65
C TYR A 51 -5.56 -5.71 10.27
N CYS A 52 -4.24 -5.60 10.12
CA CYS A 52 -3.60 -5.55 8.82
C CYS A 52 -2.75 -6.78 8.52
N LEU A 53 -1.98 -7.26 9.50
CA LEU A 53 -1.01 -8.34 9.33
C LEU A 53 -1.64 -9.71 9.01
N SER A 54 -2.94 -9.88 9.26
CA SER A 54 -3.66 -11.08 8.84
C SER A 54 -3.72 -11.25 7.30
N CYS A 55 -3.64 -10.16 6.56
CA CYS A 55 -3.71 -10.13 5.10
C CYS A 55 -2.47 -9.51 4.44
N HIS A 56 -1.82 -8.55 5.10
CA HIS A 56 -0.71 -7.78 4.55
C HIS A 56 0.60 -8.08 5.29
N SER A 57 1.58 -8.63 4.60
CA SER A 57 2.93 -8.78 5.16
C SER A 57 3.64 -7.42 5.32
N ALA A 58 4.61 -7.39 6.23
CA ALA A 58 5.67 -6.41 6.31
C ALA A 58 7.02 -7.16 6.29
N GLN A 59 7.29 -7.85 5.17
CA GLN A 59 8.32 -8.88 5.04
C GLN A 59 9.76 -8.38 5.21
N TYR A 60 10.00 -7.07 5.14
CA TYR A 60 11.32 -6.47 5.37
C TYR A 60 11.48 -5.96 6.80
N MET A 61 10.44 -6.08 7.65
CA MET A 61 10.49 -5.77 9.07
C MET A 61 10.61 -7.07 9.89
N ARG A 62 11.51 -7.08 10.87
CA ARG A 62 11.63 -8.17 11.84
C ARG A 62 10.89 -7.81 13.13
N TYR A 63 10.29 -8.79 13.78
CA TYR A 63 9.69 -8.59 15.09
C TYR A 63 10.70 -8.09 16.14
N SER A 64 11.95 -8.59 16.10
CA SER A 64 13.02 -8.13 17.00
C SER A 64 13.35 -6.65 16.79
N ARG A 65 13.35 -6.16 15.56
CA ARG A 65 13.59 -4.74 15.26
C ARG A 65 12.45 -3.85 15.74
N MET A 66 11.20 -4.30 15.55
CA MET A 66 10.04 -3.59 16.07
C MET A 66 10.06 -3.56 17.62
N ALA A 67 10.42 -4.67 18.27
CA ALA A 67 10.57 -4.74 19.72
C ALA A 67 11.56 -3.70 20.24
N GLU A 68 12.74 -3.63 19.61
CA GLU A 68 13.78 -2.66 19.94
C GLU A 68 13.33 -1.20 19.75
N ASP A 69 12.80 -0.87 18.57
CA ASP A 69 12.36 0.49 18.23
C ASP A 69 11.20 0.98 19.12
N LEU A 70 10.37 0.08 19.59
CA LEU A 70 9.20 0.38 20.42
C LEU A 70 9.44 0.16 21.94
N ASN A 71 10.65 -0.16 22.35
CA ASN A 71 10.97 -0.50 23.76
C ASN A 71 10.04 -1.57 24.34
N LEU A 72 9.72 -2.61 23.55
CA LEU A 72 8.91 -3.74 23.98
C LEU A 72 9.81 -4.93 24.34
N PRO A 73 9.57 -5.62 25.47
CA PRO A 73 10.23 -6.88 25.75
C PRO A 73 9.98 -7.90 24.62
N PRO A 74 11.01 -8.65 24.17
CA PRO A 74 10.85 -9.62 23.09
C PRO A 74 9.81 -10.71 23.37
N ASP A 75 9.72 -11.19 24.60
CA ASP A 75 8.72 -12.16 25.06
C ASP A 75 7.29 -11.60 24.93
N LEU A 76 7.08 -10.35 25.32
CA LEU A 76 5.77 -9.69 25.12
C LEU A 76 5.38 -9.63 23.65
N VAL A 77 6.34 -9.38 22.74
CA VAL A 77 6.08 -9.36 21.30
C VAL A 77 5.71 -10.76 20.79
N VAL A 78 6.46 -11.80 21.22
CA VAL A 78 6.16 -13.20 20.86
C VAL A 78 4.76 -13.59 21.34
N ASP A 79 4.42 -13.31 22.58
CA ASP A 79 3.16 -13.75 23.18
C ASP A 79 1.93 -13.00 22.69
N ASN A 80 2.07 -11.74 22.20
CA ASN A 80 0.94 -10.88 21.94
C ASN A 80 0.83 -10.32 20.51
N LEU A 81 1.93 -10.32 19.75
CA LEU A 81 1.99 -9.70 18.41
C LEU A 81 2.44 -10.66 17.31
N MET A 82 2.93 -11.85 17.63
CA MET A 82 3.35 -12.85 16.65
C MET A 82 2.23 -13.87 16.42
N PHE A 83 1.38 -13.64 15.43
CA PHE A 83 0.32 -14.58 15.06
C PHE A 83 0.76 -15.61 14.01
N ALA A 84 1.85 -15.34 13.32
CA ALA A 84 2.53 -16.26 12.41
C ALA A 84 4.04 -16.20 12.68
N GLY A 85 4.67 -17.33 12.93
CA GLY A 85 6.08 -17.43 13.29
C GLY A 85 6.30 -17.87 14.74
N GLU A 86 7.54 -18.26 15.05
CA GLU A 86 7.91 -18.82 16.35
C GLU A 86 9.02 -18.02 17.05
N LYS A 87 9.83 -17.30 16.27
CA LYS A 87 11.05 -16.64 16.79
C LYS A 87 11.01 -15.14 16.51
N VAL A 88 11.28 -14.34 17.51
CA VAL A 88 11.31 -12.87 17.42
C VAL A 88 12.23 -12.32 16.30
N GLY A 89 13.23 -13.10 15.86
CA GLY A 89 14.11 -12.76 14.72
C GLY A 89 13.47 -12.92 13.34
N GLU A 90 12.27 -13.51 13.24
CA GLU A 90 11.58 -13.69 11.98
C GLU A 90 10.99 -12.38 11.44
N THR A 91 10.74 -12.37 10.13
CA THR A 91 10.08 -11.23 9.48
C THR A 91 8.57 -11.31 9.60
N MET A 92 7.89 -10.18 9.53
CA MET A 92 6.44 -10.08 9.66
C MET A 92 5.75 -10.52 8.36
N THR A 93 5.53 -11.81 8.21
CA THR A 93 4.88 -12.40 7.04
C THR A 93 3.52 -12.99 7.42
N VAL A 94 2.56 -12.90 6.50
CA VAL A 94 1.26 -13.55 6.66
C VAL A 94 1.39 -15.05 6.46
N ALA A 95 0.54 -15.82 7.14
CA ALA A 95 0.41 -17.26 6.93
C ALA A 95 -0.35 -17.60 5.63
N MET A 96 -1.12 -16.65 5.08
CA MET A 96 -1.94 -16.84 3.89
C MET A 96 -1.08 -16.96 2.63
N PRO A 97 -1.16 -18.09 1.86
CA PRO A 97 -0.43 -18.23 0.60
C PRO A 97 -0.90 -17.19 -0.43
N ALA A 98 0.04 -16.59 -1.18
CA ALA A 98 -0.28 -15.57 -2.18
C ALA A 98 -1.22 -16.05 -3.29
N ALA A 99 -1.13 -17.35 -3.67
CA ALA A 99 -2.03 -17.95 -4.66
C ALA A 99 -3.48 -18.02 -4.17
N ASP A 100 -3.68 -18.42 -2.91
CA ASP A 100 -5.00 -18.48 -2.30
C ASP A 100 -5.58 -17.08 -2.11
N ALA A 101 -4.77 -16.15 -1.67
CA ALA A 101 -5.16 -14.74 -1.56
C ALA A 101 -5.60 -14.15 -2.90
N ALA A 102 -4.88 -14.45 -3.98
CA ALA A 102 -5.26 -14.01 -5.33
C ALA A 102 -6.59 -14.63 -5.80
N ASN A 103 -6.84 -15.89 -5.46
CA ASN A 103 -8.11 -16.56 -5.77
C ASN A 103 -9.29 -15.95 -4.99
N TRP A 104 -9.08 -15.58 -3.72
CA TRP A 104 -10.15 -15.07 -2.87
C TRP A 104 -10.47 -13.59 -3.12
N PHE A 105 -9.45 -12.79 -3.41
CA PHE A 105 -9.59 -11.32 -3.53
C PHE A 105 -9.37 -10.80 -4.95
N GLY A 106 -9.13 -11.68 -5.92
CA GLY A 106 -8.77 -11.29 -7.30
C GLY A 106 -7.31 -10.83 -7.44
N LYS A 107 -6.65 -10.46 -6.34
CA LYS A 107 -5.24 -10.08 -6.26
C LYS A 107 -4.75 -10.31 -4.84
N ALA A 108 -3.53 -10.82 -4.69
CA ALA A 108 -2.91 -10.93 -3.37
C ALA A 108 -2.73 -9.53 -2.74
N PRO A 109 -3.08 -9.37 -1.44
CA PRO A 109 -2.82 -8.12 -0.73
C PRO A 109 -1.34 -7.75 -0.77
N PRO A 110 -0.98 -6.49 -1.10
CA PRO A 110 0.41 -6.09 -1.21
C PRO A 110 1.12 -6.09 0.15
N ASP A 111 2.44 -6.27 0.12
CA ASP A 111 3.30 -6.02 1.28
C ASP A 111 3.30 -4.54 1.65
N LEU A 112 3.18 -4.22 2.93
CA LEU A 112 3.06 -2.84 3.41
C LEU A 112 4.35 -2.25 4.00
N THR A 113 5.46 -2.98 4.01
CA THR A 113 6.72 -2.54 4.64
C THR A 113 7.15 -1.13 4.21
N LEU A 114 7.06 -0.85 2.90
CA LEU A 114 7.55 0.41 2.32
C LEU A 114 6.43 1.40 1.95
N THR A 115 5.17 1.05 2.19
CA THR A 115 4.01 1.84 1.73
C THR A 115 4.03 3.27 2.30
N ALA A 116 4.25 3.43 3.60
CA ALA A 116 4.31 4.76 4.23
C ALA A 116 5.48 5.59 3.71
N ARG A 117 6.61 4.96 3.39
CA ARG A 117 7.78 5.65 2.80
C ARG A 117 7.54 6.05 1.35
N GLN A 118 6.89 5.19 0.57
CA GLN A 118 6.65 5.41 -0.86
C GLN A 118 5.53 6.42 -1.12
N ARG A 119 4.44 6.32 -0.38
CA ARG A 119 3.23 7.14 -0.58
C ARG A 119 3.19 8.38 0.32
N GLY A 120 3.88 8.35 1.44
CA GLY A 120 3.78 9.35 2.49
C GLY A 120 2.72 9.02 3.54
N VAL A 121 2.91 9.55 4.74
CA VAL A 121 2.04 9.27 5.89
C VAL A 121 0.67 9.93 5.76
N ASP A 122 0.59 11.14 5.19
CA ASP A 122 -0.65 11.86 4.98
C ASP A 122 -1.52 11.17 3.92
N TRP A 123 -0.89 10.62 2.87
CA TRP A 123 -1.59 9.78 1.89
C TRP A 123 -2.19 8.54 2.56
N LEU A 124 -1.39 7.82 3.35
CA LEU A 124 -1.85 6.60 4.02
C LEU A 124 -2.98 6.88 5.01
N TYR A 125 -2.87 7.97 5.76
CA TYR A 125 -3.90 8.42 6.69
C TYR A 125 -5.20 8.75 5.96
N THR A 126 -5.13 9.54 4.89
CA THR A 126 -6.29 9.89 4.07
C THR A 126 -6.88 8.67 3.39
N TYR A 127 -6.04 7.77 2.87
CA TYR A 127 -6.48 6.51 2.27
C TYR A 127 -7.34 5.69 3.22
N LEU A 128 -6.90 5.47 4.45
CA LEU A 128 -7.66 4.68 5.43
C LEU A 128 -9.00 5.32 5.82
N LYS A 129 -9.14 6.64 5.67
CA LYS A 129 -10.36 7.40 6.01
C LYS A 129 -11.32 7.61 4.83
N SER A 130 -10.88 7.39 3.60
CA SER A 130 -11.61 7.78 2.39
C SER A 130 -12.30 6.63 1.65
N PHE A 131 -12.50 5.50 2.31
CA PHE A 131 -13.33 4.43 1.78
C PHE A 131 -14.82 4.81 1.80
N TYR A 132 -15.53 4.47 0.73
CA TYR A 132 -16.97 4.67 0.61
C TYR A 132 -17.65 3.48 -0.10
N VAL A 133 -18.96 3.34 0.11
CA VAL A 133 -19.76 2.28 -0.54
C VAL A 133 -19.92 2.60 -2.02
N ASP A 134 -19.51 1.67 -2.87
CA ASP A 134 -19.66 1.77 -4.34
C ASP A 134 -20.13 0.41 -4.90
N PRO A 135 -21.44 0.23 -5.10
CA PRO A 135 -22.00 -1.02 -5.61
C PRO A 135 -21.53 -1.41 -7.01
N SER A 136 -20.91 -0.47 -7.77
CA SER A 136 -20.33 -0.76 -9.08
C SER A 136 -19.01 -1.53 -9.02
N LYS A 137 -18.39 -1.60 -7.86
CA LYS A 137 -17.12 -2.30 -7.64
C LYS A 137 -17.33 -3.73 -7.14
N PRO A 138 -16.46 -4.68 -7.51
CA PRO A 138 -16.60 -6.09 -7.13
C PRO A 138 -16.72 -6.33 -5.62
N LEU A 139 -16.04 -5.52 -4.81
CA LEU A 139 -16.07 -5.61 -3.33
C LEU A 139 -17.11 -4.67 -2.69
N GLY A 140 -17.89 -3.95 -3.50
CA GLY A 140 -18.91 -3.01 -2.99
C GLY A 140 -18.34 -1.74 -2.36
N VAL A 141 -17.04 -1.50 -2.46
CA VAL A 141 -16.35 -0.33 -1.88
C VAL A 141 -15.36 0.26 -2.86
N ASN A 142 -15.10 1.56 -2.72
CA ASN A 142 -14.08 2.29 -3.46
C ASN A 142 -13.37 3.29 -2.54
N ASN A 143 -12.32 3.94 -3.03
CA ASN A 143 -11.51 4.88 -2.27
C ASN A 143 -11.25 6.16 -3.04
N LEU A 144 -11.26 7.32 -2.36
CA LEU A 144 -11.13 8.62 -3.03
C LEU A 144 -9.70 8.95 -3.48
N VAL A 145 -8.68 8.34 -2.89
CA VAL A 145 -7.26 8.64 -3.17
C VAL A 145 -6.54 7.54 -3.96
N PHE A 146 -7.29 6.53 -4.44
CA PHE A 146 -6.71 5.39 -5.16
C PHE A 146 -7.31 5.24 -6.57
#